data_46d1ee05e3a72693865d530c2997f6ae
#
_entry.id   46d1ee05e3a72693865d530c2997f6ae
#
_cell.length_a   1.000
_cell.length_b   1.000
_cell.length_c   1.000
_cell.angle_alpha   90.00
_cell.angle_beta   90.00
_cell.angle_gamma   90.00
#
_symmetry.space_group_name_H-M   'P 1'
#
loop_
_entity.id
_entity.type
_entity.pdbx_description
1 polymer ?
#
loop_
_entity_poly.entity_id
_entity_poly.type
_entity_poly.pdbx_seq_one_letter_code
_entity_poly.pdbx_strand_id
1 'polypeptide(L)'
;MVNWFAGLFEELQPRAEELISLQEEIMQVFTSPYTKPVNVMLQQLKKIASEGGFHYQEFIERATTLFFSSPKNSLLTIYSIFEQIVTGHPEMKEACCIPLCQLFLQKDESLQKKAASFISKYGDASSSTLQETLLSYQSEMFQSVQDILVSFMKQPAEEAGLPETTFQEK
;
A
#
# COMPACT_ATOMS: atom_id res chain seq x y z
N MET A 1 3.64 10.70 -26.36
CA MET A 1 4.23 9.36 -26.47
C MET A 1 3.63 8.41 -25.44
N VAL A 2 3.80 8.70 -24.14
CA VAL A 2 3.26 7.80 -23.10
C VAL A 2 1.74 7.75 -23.16
N ASN A 3 1.08 8.88 -23.42
CA ASN A 3 -0.38 8.91 -23.54
C ASN A 3 -0.88 8.04 -24.68
N TRP A 4 -0.12 8.02 -25.78
CA TRP A 4 -0.46 7.18 -26.92
C TRP A 4 -0.40 5.69 -26.53
N PHE A 5 0.65 5.33 -25.80
CA PHE A 5 0.85 3.97 -25.36
C PHE A 5 -0.30 3.51 -24.43
N ALA A 6 -0.66 4.39 -23.49
CA ALA A 6 -1.76 4.09 -22.56
C ALA A 6 -3.09 3.94 -23.30
N GLY A 7 -3.35 4.83 -24.28
CA GLY A 7 -4.56 4.76 -25.08
C GLY A 7 -4.65 3.47 -25.87
N LEU A 8 -3.52 2.97 -26.34
CA LEU A 8 -3.47 1.73 -27.08
C LEU A 8 -3.97 0.56 -26.21
N PHE A 9 -3.56 0.53 -24.94
CA PHE A 9 -4.01 -0.50 -24.03
C PHE A 9 -5.52 -0.44 -23.80
N GLU A 10 -6.07 0.76 -23.71
CA GLU A 10 -7.51 0.90 -23.53
C GLU A 10 -8.29 0.40 -24.74
N GLU A 11 -7.77 0.63 -25.93
CA GLU A 11 -8.44 0.19 -27.16
C GLU A 11 -8.29 -1.31 -27.40
N LEU A 12 -7.09 -1.85 -27.20
CA LEU A 12 -6.81 -3.25 -27.51
C LEU A 12 -7.37 -4.20 -26.46
N GLN A 13 -7.57 -3.74 -25.23
CA GLN A 13 -8.05 -4.57 -24.14
C GLN A 13 -7.29 -5.90 -24.07
N PRO A 14 -5.97 -5.85 -23.81
CA PRO A 14 -5.14 -7.05 -23.86
C PRO A 14 -5.58 -8.08 -22.82
N ARG A 15 -5.35 -9.35 -23.15
CA ARG A 15 -5.67 -10.43 -22.24
C ARG A 15 -4.65 -10.52 -21.12
N ALA A 16 -5.01 -11.24 -20.05
CA ALA A 16 -4.14 -11.38 -18.89
C ALA A 16 -2.75 -11.90 -19.28
N GLU A 17 -2.68 -12.87 -20.17
CA GLU A 17 -1.39 -13.43 -20.61
C GLU A 17 -0.51 -12.37 -21.25
N GLU A 18 -1.14 -11.52 -22.06
CA GLU A 18 -0.40 -10.46 -22.74
C GLU A 18 0.09 -9.42 -21.73
N LEU A 19 -0.75 -9.09 -20.75
CA LEU A 19 -0.36 -8.14 -19.72
C LEU A 19 0.79 -8.68 -18.88
N ILE A 20 0.75 -9.98 -18.57
CA ILE A 20 1.84 -10.59 -17.80
C ILE A 20 3.16 -10.51 -18.57
N SER A 21 3.14 -10.75 -19.88
CA SER A 21 4.36 -10.68 -20.66
C SER A 21 4.88 -9.25 -20.80
N LEU A 22 4.01 -8.25 -20.63
CA LEU A 22 4.40 -6.85 -20.78
C LEU A 22 4.50 -6.10 -19.44
N GLN A 23 4.31 -6.80 -18.32
CA GLN A 23 4.20 -6.11 -17.04
C GLN A 23 5.42 -5.27 -16.67
N GLU A 24 6.61 -5.69 -17.07
CA GLU A 24 7.81 -4.92 -16.78
C GLU A 24 7.79 -3.58 -17.51
N GLU A 25 7.44 -3.62 -18.80
CA GLU A 25 7.31 -2.41 -19.58
C GLU A 25 6.19 -1.50 -19.03
N ILE A 26 5.09 -2.13 -18.61
CA ILE A 26 3.98 -1.38 -18.03
C ILE A 26 4.44 -0.67 -16.76
N MET A 27 5.19 -1.34 -15.91
CA MET A 27 5.67 -0.73 -14.67
C MET A 27 6.65 0.41 -14.91
N GLN A 28 7.35 0.41 -16.04
CA GLN A 28 8.25 1.50 -16.35
C GLN A 28 7.51 2.82 -16.55
N VAL A 29 6.22 2.77 -16.90
CA VAL A 29 5.40 3.96 -17.04
C VAL A 29 5.24 4.70 -15.71
N PHE A 30 5.45 4.01 -14.59
CA PHE A 30 5.33 4.63 -13.26
C PHE A 30 6.30 5.77 -13.06
N THR A 31 7.38 5.84 -13.84
CA THR A 31 8.32 6.96 -13.75
C THR A 31 7.85 8.18 -14.52
N SER A 32 6.74 8.07 -15.25
CA SER A 32 6.20 9.17 -16.02
C SER A 32 5.66 10.26 -15.11
N PRO A 33 5.89 11.54 -15.44
CA PRO A 33 5.29 12.65 -14.68
C PRO A 33 3.81 12.83 -14.95
N TYR A 34 3.26 12.12 -15.94
CA TYR A 34 1.86 12.29 -16.32
C TYR A 34 0.98 11.28 -15.58
N THR A 35 -0.08 11.81 -14.96
CA THR A 35 -0.97 11.01 -14.13
C THR A 35 -1.80 10.02 -14.94
N LYS A 36 -2.30 10.47 -16.11
CA LYS A 36 -3.23 9.63 -16.88
C LYS A 36 -2.62 8.32 -17.34
N PRO A 37 -1.44 8.31 -17.99
CA PRO A 37 -0.87 7.01 -18.39
C PRO A 37 -0.52 6.11 -17.20
N VAL A 38 -0.08 6.71 -16.09
CA VAL A 38 0.20 5.92 -14.89
C VAL A 38 -1.08 5.25 -14.40
N ASN A 39 -2.17 5.99 -14.34
CA ASN A 39 -3.44 5.43 -13.87
C ASN A 39 -3.95 4.34 -14.79
N VAL A 40 -3.83 4.52 -16.11
CA VAL A 40 -4.25 3.50 -17.07
C VAL A 40 -3.44 2.22 -16.85
N MET A 41 -2.13 2.36 -16.67
CA MET A 41 -1.28 1.18 -16.45
C MET A 41 -1.60 0.48 -15.14
N LEU A 42 -1.92 1.25 -14.09
CA LEU A 42 -2.35 0.66 -12.84
C LEU A 42 -3.62 -0.17 -13.02
N GLN A 43 -4.57 0.33 -13.83
CA GLN A 43 -5.80 -0.42 -14.10
C GLN A 43 -5.50 -1.71 -14.85
N GLN A 44 -4.53 -1.70 -15.76
CA GLN A 44 -4.14 -2.92 -16.46
C GLN A 44 -3.53 -3.93 -15.49
N LEU A 45 -2.62 -3.47 -14.62
CA LEU A 45 -1.99 -4.36 -13.66
C LEU A 45 -3.00 -4.92 -12.66
N LYS A 46 -4.04 -4.16 -12.35
CA LYS A 46 -5.09 -4.63 -11.47
C LYS A 46 -5.76 -5.88 -12.01
N LYS A 47 -5.86 -5.99 -13.33
CA LYS A 47 -6.49 -7.15 -13.97
C LYS A 47 -5.68 -8.43 -13.76
N ILE A 48 -4.38 -8.32 -13.56
CA ILE A 48 -3.51 -9.49 -13.43
C ILE A 48 -2.92 -9.66 -12.03
N ALA A 49 -3.32 -8.82 -11.09
CA ALA A 49 -2.71 -8.83 -9.77
C ALA A 49 -2.92 -10.15 -9.02
N SER A 50 -3.94 -10.90 -9.38
CA SER A 50 -4.21 -12.20 -8.77
C SER A 50 -3.68 -13.37 -9.59
N GLU A 51 -3.06 -13.09 -10.74
CA GLU A 51 -2.52 -14.15 -11.60
C GLU A 51 -1.17 -14.64 -11.08
N GLY A 52 -0.87 -15.91 -11.32
CA GLY A 52 0.36 -16.51 -10.83
C GLY A 52 1.64 -15.92 -11.41
N GLY A 53 1.57 -15.35 -12.61
CA GLY A 53 2.74 -14.76 -13.24
C GLY A 53 3.00 -13.31 -12.91
N PHE A 54 2.18 -12.71 -12.08
CA PHE A 54 2.33 -11.29 -11.73
C PHE A 54 3.56 -11.09 -10.84
N HIS A 55 4.39 -10.11 -11.20
CA HIS A 55 5.62 -9.78 -10.44
C HIS A 55 5.26 -8.88 -9.26
N TYR A 56 4.63 -9.45 -8.23
CA TYR A 56 4.06 -8.66 -7.13
C TYR A 56 5.12 -7.97 -6.29
N GLN A 57 6.29 -8.59 -6.11
CA GLN A 57 7.35 -7.96 -5.32
C GLN A 57 7.86 -6.69 -6.00
N GLU A 58 8.10 -6.78 -7.30
CA GLU A 58 8.54 -5.61 -8.05
C GLU A 58 7.47 -4.54 -8.07
N PHE A 59 6.21 -4.93 -8.20
CA PHE A 59 5.12 -3.96 -8.17
C PHE A 59 5.10 -3.20 -6.86
N ILE A 60 5.25 -3.89 -5.74
CA ILE A 60 5.23 -3.24 -4.43
C ILE A 60 6.35 -2.21 -4.33
N GLU A 61 7.55 -2.56 -4.77
CA GLU A 61 8.68 -1.65 -4.73
C GLU A 61 8.46 -0.41 -5.59
N ARG A 62 7.98 -0.62 -6.80
CA ARG A 62 7.78 0.50 -7.72
C ARG A 62 6.60 1.37 -7.31
N ALA A 63 5.52 0.76 -6.82
CA ALA A 63 4.34 1.49 -6.40
C ALA A 63 4.63 2.38 -5.19
N THR A 64 5.59 1.99 -4.36
CA THR A 64 5.94 2.76 -3.18
C THR A 64 6.30 4.20 -3.55
N THR A 65 6.97 4.40 -4.69
CA THR A 65 7.35 5.75 -5.11
C THR A 65 6.15 6.58 -5.55
N LEU A 66 5.04 5.94 -5.88
CA LEU A 66 3.85 6.65 -6.34
C LEU A 66 3.04 7.25 -5.20
N PHE A 67 3.26 6.80 -3.96
CA PHE A 67 2.46 7.29 -2.84
C PHE A 67 2.66 8.79 -2.58
N PHE A 68 3.79 9.35 -2.99
CA PHE A 68 4.10 10.74 -2.72
C PHE A 68 3.47 11.71 -3.70
N SER A 69 3.19 11.27 -4.93
CA SER A 69 2.83 12.19 -5.99
C SER A 69 1.57 11.83 -6.75
N SER A 70 0.95 10.70 -6.43
CA SER A 70 -0.21 10.24 -7.20
C SER A 70 -1.51 10.79 -6.65
N PRO A 71 -2.51 11.01 -7.52
CA PRO A 71 -3.82 11.44 -7.06
C PRO A 71 -4.56 10.31 -6.37
N LYS A 72 -5.64 10.67 -5.69
CA LYS A 72 -6.40 9.73 -4.88
C LYS A 72 -6.84 8.49 -5.66
N ASN A 73 -7.30 8.68 -6.89
CA ASN A 73 -7.78 7.55 -7.70
C ASN A 73 -6.68 6.52 -7.94
N SER A 74 -5.47 7.00 -8.23
CA SER A 74 -4.33 6.08 -8.43
C SER A 74 -3.98 5.36 -7.14
N LEU A 75 -4.01 6.08 -6.02
CA LEU A 75 -3.71 5.47 -4.72
C LEU A 75 -4.73 4.39 -4.37
N LEU A 76 -6.00 4.61 -4.69
CA LEU A 76 -7.03 3.62 -4.44
C LEU A 76 -6.82 2.36 -5.30
N THR A 77 -6.37 2.55 -6.53
CA THR A 77 -6.07 1.41 -7.41
C THR A 77 -4.89 0.61 -6.85
N ILE A 78 -3.84 1.29 -6.39
CA ILE A 78 -2.70 0.63 -5.78
C ILE A 78 -3.15 -0.16 -4.55
N TYR A 79 -4.01 0.43 -3.73
CA TYR A 79 -4.57 -0.24 -2.56
C TYR A 79 -5.27 -1.55 -2.96
N SER A 80 -6.11 -1.49 -3.99
CA SER A 80 -6.82 -2.68 -4.47
C SER A 80 -5.86 -3.76 -4.93
N ILE A 81 -4.78 -3.37 -5.63
CA ILE A 81 -3.79 -4.33 -6.09
C ILE A 81 -3.09 -4.98 -4.90
N PHE A 82 -2.75 -4.17 -3.89
CA PHE A 82 -2.13 -4.72 -2.68
C PHE A 82 -3.05 -5.74 -1.99
N GLU A 83 -4.35 -5.47 -1.95
CA GLU A 83 -5.29 -6.43 -1.38
C GLU A 83 -5.29 -7.76 -2.15
N GLN A 84 -5.25 -7.68 -3.47
CA GLN A 84 -5.20 -8.89 -4.28
C GLN A 84 -3.90 -9.66 -4.04
N ILE A 85 -2.79 -8.93 -3.89
CA ILE A 85 -1.50 -9.57 -3.62
C ILE A 85 -1.53 -10.34 -2.31
N VAL A 86 -2.00 -9.72 -1.22
CA VAL A 86 -1.98 -10.39 0.09
C VAL A 86 -3.00 -11.54 0.15
N THR A 87 -4.07 -11.45 -0.65
CA THR A 87 -5.03 -12.54 -0.71
C THR A 87 -4.42 -13.79 -1.32
N GLY A 88 -3.62 -13.62 -2.37
CA GLY A 88 -2.96 -14.74 -3.02
C GLY A 88 -1.62 -15.11 -2.41
N HIS A 89 -0.98 -14.16 -1.72
CA HIS A 89 0.37 -14.35 -1.16
C HIS A 89 0.41 -13.79 0.26
N PRO A 90 -0.13 -14.56 1.24
CA PRO A 90 -0.17 -14.06 2.63
C PRO A 90 1.19 -13.70 3.20
N GLU A 91 2.27 -14.28 2.67
CA GLU A 91 3.61 -13.96 3.12
C GLU A 91 4.01 -12.51 2.83
N MET A 92 3.26 -11.84 1.94
CA MET A 92 3.55 -10.45 1.57
C MET A 92 2.79 -9.43 2.41
N LYS A 93 2.09 -9.87 3.44
CA LYS A 93 1.27 -8.96 4.26
C LYS A 93 2.07 -7.79 4.81
N GLU A 94 3.19 -8.07 5.44
CA GLU A 94 4.00 -6.99 6.00
C GLU A 94 4.62 -6.13 4.91
N ALA A 95 5.07 -6.75 3.82
CA ALA A 95 5.66 -6.02 2.72
C ALA A 95 4.68 -5.04 2.09
N CYS A 96 3.37 -5.32 2.19
CA CYS A 96 2.34 -4.41 1.72
C CYS A 96 1.95 -3.39 2.78
N CYS A 97 1.92 -3.80 4.05
CA CYS A 97 1.51 -2.90 5.13
C CYS A 97 2.48 -1.74 5.32
N ILE A 98 3.77 -2.00 5.26
CA ILE A 98 4.78 -0.97 5.49
C ILE A 98 4.66 0.19 4.48
N PRO A 99 4.62 -0.07 3.15
CA PRO A 99 4.46 1.04 2.20
C PRO A 99 3.13 1.77 2.36
N LEU A 100 2.07 1.07 2.73
CA LEU A 100 0.75 1.70 2.88
C LEU A 100 0.75 2.75 3.98
N CYS A 101 1.66 2.67 4.93
CA CYS A 101 1.77 3.67 5.98
C CYS A 101 2.02 5.06 5.41
N GLN A 102 2.57 5.16 4.20
CA GLN A 102 2.79 6.45 3.57
C GLN A 102 1.48 7.18 3.27
N LEU A 103 0.36 6.47 3.21
CA LEU A 103 -0.94 7.09 3.04
C LEU A 103 -1.33 7.96 4.24
N PHE A 104 -0.71 7.74 5.40
CA PHE A 104 -0.97 8.57 6.57
C PHE A 104 -0.42 9.99 6.39
N LEU A 105 0.44 10.22 5.41
CA LEU A 105 0.92 11.55 5.08
C LEU A 105 -0.10 12.33 4.25
N GLN A 106 -1.08 11.65 3.67
CA GLN A 106 -2.14 12.31 2.93
C GLN A 106 -3.12 12.96 3.91
N LYS A 107 -3.54 14.18 3.62
CA LYS A 107 -4.50 14.87 4.47
C LYS A 107 -5.92 14.50 4.07
N ASP A 108 -6.17 13.22 3.93
CA ASP A 108 -7.46 12.66 3.51
C ASP A 108 -7.81 11.52 4.45
N GLU A 109 -8.81 11.75 5.28
CA GLU A 109 -9.19 10.79 6.31
C GLU A 109 -9.62 9.45 5.71
N SER A 110 -10.30 9.47 4.56
CA SER A 110 -10.76 8.22 3.96
C SER A 110 -9.60 7.36 3.46
N LEU A 111 -8.55 7.98 2.93
CA LEU A 111 -7.35 7.25 2.53
C LEU A 111 -6.63 6.67 3.73
N GLN A 112 -6.51 7.47 4.80
CA GLN A 112 -5.87 6.99 6.02
C GLN A 112 -6.65 5.84 6.63
N LYS A 113 -7.98 5.93 6.62
CA LYS A 113 -8.81 4.85 7.15
C LYS A 113 -8.66 3.57 6.34
N LYS A 114 -8.53 3.68 5.02
CA LYS A 114 -8.30 2.50 4.20
C LYS A 114 -6.98 1.84 4.54
N ALA A 115 -5.93 2.63 4.69
CA ALA A 115 -4.62 2.08 5.07
C ALA A 115 -4.69 1.43 6.44
N ALA A 116 -5.35 2.09 7.40
CA ALA A 116 -5.49 1.55 8.74
C ALA A 116 -6.28 0.25 8.75
N SER A 117 -7.35 0.19 7.97
CA SER A 117 -8.16 -1.02 7.87
C SER A 117 -7.36 -2.19 7.27
N PHE A 118 -6.57 -1.90 6.26
CA PHE A 118 -5.70 -2.91 5.65
C PHE A 118 -4.72 -3.45 6.69
N ILE A 119 -4.06 -2.54 7.39
CA ILE A 119 -3.08 -2.93 8.40
C ILE A 119 -3.74 -3.70 9.53
N SER A 120 -4.93 -3.26 9.96
CA SER A 120 -5.67 -3.96 11.02
C SER A 120 -6.06 -5.37 10.59
N LYS A 121 -6.37 -5.54 9.31
CA LYS A 121 -6.82 -6.84 8.80
C LYS A 121 -5.65 -7.78 8.50
N TYR A 122 -4.59 -7.26 7.94
CA TYR A 122 -3.49 -8.08 7.43
C TYR A 122 -2.18 -7.93 8.20
N GLY A 123 -2.03 -6.87 8.97
CA GLY A 123 -0.78 -6.61 9.68
C GLY A 123 -0.58 -7.54 10.86
N ASP A 124 0.68 -7.67 11.28
CA ASP A 124 1.06 -8.47 12.43
C ASP A 124 1.36 -7.53 13.60
N ALA A 125 0.49 -7.54 14.61
CA ALA A 125 0.63 -6.65 15.75
C ALA A 125 1.91 -6.91 16.55
N SER A 126 2.52 -8.09 16.37
CA SER A 126 3.77 -8.41 17.05
C SER A 126 5.00 -7.96 16.27
N SER A 127 4.83 -7.47 15.05
CA SER A 127 5.96 -7.01 14.23
C SER A 127 6.49 -5.68 14.77
N SER A 128 7.73 -5.68 15.25
CA SER A 128 8.34 -4.45 15.75
C SER A 128 8.56 -3.44 14.62
N THR A 129 8.90 -3.91 13.43
CA THR A 129 9.07 -3.03 12.27
C THR A 129 7.79 -2.29 11.96
N LEU A 130 6.67 -2.99 11.92
CA LEU A 130 5.39 -2.38 11.64
C LEU A 130 4.99 -1.42 12.74
N GLN A 131 5.18 -1.80 14.00
CA GLN A 131 4.85 -0.94 15.14
C GLN A 131 5.65 0.36 15.09
N GLU A 132 6.95 0.26 14.84
CA GLU A 132 7.82 1.44 14.77
C GLU A 132 7.39 2.35 13.63
N THR A 133 7.06 1.75 12.48
CA THR A 133 6.61 2.52 11.34
C THR A 133 5.31 3.27 11.66
N LEU A 134 4.35 2.58 12.29
CA LEU A 134 3.09 3.20 12.66
C LEU A 134 3.29 4.33 13.66
N LEU A 135 4.15 4.13 14.64
CA LEU A 135 4.41 5.17 15.63
C LEU A 135 5.05 6.40 15.00
N SER A 136 5.89 6.21 13.99
CA SER A 136 6.52 7.34 13.31
C SER A 136 5.52 8.19 12.54
N TYR A 137 4.38 7.62 12.14
CA TYR A 137 3.33 8.35 11.43
C TYR A 137 2.18 8.78 12.34
N GLN A 138 2.23 8.44 13.62
CA GLN A 138 1.10 8.67 14.52
C GLN A 138 0.64 10.13 14.55
N SER A 139 1.58 11.06 14.54
CA SER A 139 1.24 12.48 14.58
C SER A 139 0.54 12.96 13.31
N GLU A 140 0.64 12.21 12.22
CA GLU A 140 0.01 12.56 10.96
C GLU A 140 -1.39 11.93 10.81
N MET A 141 -1.76 11.05 11.73
CA MET A 141 -3.03 10.33 11.64
C MET A 141 -4.18 11.10 12.26
N PHE A 142 -5.36 11.03 11.62
CA PHE A 142 -6.59 11.50 12.25
C PHE A 142 -6.90 10.63 13.46
N GLN A 143 -7.63 11.19 14.43
CA GLN A 143 -7.95 10.46 15.65
C GLN A 143 -8.69 9.15 15.35
N SER A 144 -9.63 9.19 14.42
CA SER A 144 -10.38 7.99 14.04
C SER A 144 -9.47 6.89 13.49
N VAL A 145 -8.38 7.29 12.85
CA VAL A 145 -7.39 6.34 12.30
C VAL A 145 -6.58 5.73 13.43
N GLN A 146 -6.16 6.56 14.38
CA GLN A 146 -5.41 6.07 15.54
C GLN A 146 -6.25 5.06 16.32
N ASP A 147 -7.56 5.29 16.43
CA ASP A 147 -8.44 4.36 17.12
C ASP A 147 -8.47 2.99 16.48
N ILE A 148 -8.41 2.94 15.15
CA ILE A 148 -8.37 1.67 14.42
C ILE A 148 -7.10 0.90 14.73
N LEU A 149 -5.99 1.60 14.90
CA LEU A 149 -4.67 0.98 15.03
C LEU A 149 -4.16 0.93 16.47
N VAL A 150 -5.04 1.18 17.44
CA VAL A 150 -4.60 1.30 18.83
C VAL A 150 -3.88 0.03 19.32
N SER A 151 -4.33 -1.15 18.90
CA SER A 151 -3.71 -2.40 19.32
C SER A 151 -2.31 -2.59 18.72
N PHE A 152 -2.05 -1.92 17.61
CA PHE A 152 -0.74 -2.02 16.96
C PHE A 152 0.27 -1.03 17.53
N MET A 153 -0.21 0.01 18.20
CA MET A 153 0.66 1.08 18.67
C MET A 153 0.93 1.02 20.17
N LYS A 154 0.47 -0.05 20.84
CA LYS A 154 0.76 -0.21 22.25
C LYS A 154 2.23 -0.55 22.44
N GLN A 155 2.81 0.07 23.48
CA GLN A 155 4.18 -0.21 23.83
C GLN A 155 4.27 -1.56 24.54
N PRO A 156 5.28 -2.38 24.24
CA PRO A 156 5.43 -3.66 24.92
C PRO A 156 5.53 -3.52 26.44
N ALA A 157 6.17 -2.46 26.92
CA ALA A 157 6.29 -2.24 28.34
C ALA A 157 4.92 -2.05 29.00
N GLU A 158 4.02 -1.40 28.31
CA GLU A 158 2.64 -1.21 28.79
C GLU A 158 1.92 -2.53 28.86
N GLU A 159 2.16 -3.37 27.88
CA GLU A 159 1.52 -4.68 27.85
C GLU A 159 2.00 -5.55 29.01
N ALA A 160 3.25 -5.38 29.39
CA ALA A 160 3.80 -6.12 30.50
C ALA A 160 3.19 -5.70 31.84
N GLY A 161 2.48 -4.58 31.88
CA GLY A 161 1.81 -4.10 33.06
C GLY A 161 2.76 -3.52 34.09
N LEU A 162 3.89 -3.18 33.72
CA LEU A 162 4.92 -2.69 34.64
C LEU A 162 4.60 -1.33 35.16
N PRO A 163 4.98 -1.42 35.74
CA PRO A 163 4.91 -0.58 36.19
C PRO A 163 5.58 0.31 36.22
N GLU A 164 5.77 -0.16 35.78
CA GLU A 164 6.27 0.47 35.79
C GLU A 164 6.50 1.14 36.03
N THR A 165 6.30 1.02 36.19
CA THR A 165 6.53 1.70 36.47
C THR A 165 6.95 2.20 36.55
N THR A 166 6.79 2.21 36.62
CA THR A 166 7.13 2.79 36.76
C THR A 166 7.72 3.17 36.65
N PHE A 167 7.61 3.24 36.43
CA PHE A 167 8.09 3.80 36.30
C PHE A 167 8.36 4.27 36.30
N GLN A 168 8.21 4.38 36.24
CA GLN A 168 8.32 4.93 36.30
C GLN A 168 8.43 5.38 36.49
N GLU A 169 8.26 5.30 36.51
CA GLU A 169 8.26 5.73 36.73
C GLU A 169 8.38 6.12 36.97
N LYS A 170 8.39 6.23 37.02
CA LYS A 170 8.33 6.56 37.24
C LYS A 170 8.49 7.02 37.29
#